data_69f54c012df1b2e9fe39013cadeeb920
#
_entry.id   69f54c012df1b2e9fe39013cadeeb920
#
_cell.length_a   1.000
_cell.length_b   1.000
_cell.length_c   1.000
_cell.angle_alpha   90.00
_cell.angle_beta   90.00
_cell.angle_gamma   90.00
#
_symmetry.space_group_name_H-M   'P 1'
#
loop_
_entity.id
_entity.type
_entity.pdbx_description
1 polymer ?
#
loop_
_entity_poly.entity_id
_entity_poly.type
_entity_poly.pdbx_seq_one_letter_code
_entity_poly.pdbx_strand_id
1 'polypeptide(L)'
;KVKKVGHISSENTSLKLSWNSVLGADAYVITAESINNFKTFTKTVYGRTEGEIDGLIDGNEYIVTVRALGYDSKGNALSGEPSNYISSKTTGNKVSGIKVSARAEKSITLSWYRIADCESYTVYQYDSALKEYKPVGKTDGNTDSLKISNLKQGLSYKFTVCANKENRQCEPSDAFSAVTVPKKVSNKSAKSKKSRRITYSFKKVNATGYQYQWSTHRNFKSNFLTKNTKSTKVTIKTAQSRRRYYVRVRAYKTERGGKKIYGKWSNVKSVRVK
;
A
#
# COMPACT_ATOMS: atom_id res chain seq x y z
N LYS A 1 -9.80 42.62 15.59
CA LYS A 1 -9.59 41.22 15.94
C LYS A 1 -10.10 40.35 14.81
N VAL A 2 -9.28 39.41 14.36
CA VAL A 2 -9.68 38.40 13.36
C VAL A 2 -10.74 37.46 13.95
N LYS A 3 -11.76 37.10 13.14
CA LYS A 3 -12.85 36.21 13.53
C LYS A 3 -12.89 34.96 12.62
N LYS A 4 -13.56 33.91 13.07
CA LYS A 4 -13.82 32.66 12.33
C LYS A 4 -12.54 32.06 11.70
N VAL A 5 -11.49 31.92 12.49
CA VAL A 5 -10.35 31.11 12.07
C VAL A 5 -10.81 29.67 11.94
N GLY A 6 -10.58 29.08 10.78
CA GLY A 6 -10.94 27.70 10.47
C GLY A 6 -9.75 26.95 9.89
N HIS A 7 -9.68 25.65 10.20
CA HIS A 7 -8.74 24.72 9.59
C HIS A 7 -9.30 24.25 8.25
N ILE A 8 -8.50 24.29 7.19
CA ILE A 8 -8.84 23.81 5.85
C ILE A 8 -8.25 22.40 5.62
N SER A 9 -6.94 22.26 5.77
CA SER A 9 -6.23 21.02 5.58
C SER A 9 -4.94 20.94 6.39
N SER A 10 -4.47 19.73 6.63
CA SER A 10 -3.19 19.46 7.27
C SER A 10 -2.33 18.58 6.37
N GLU A 11 -1.04 18.89 6.34
CA GLU A 11 -0.01 18.03 5.79
C GLU A 11 1.03 17.66 6.85
N ASN A 12 2.08 16.92 6.49
CA ASN A 12 3.06 16.43 7.46
C ASN A 12 3.73 17.55 8.24
N THR A 13 4.00 18.67 7.60
CA THR A 13 4.74 19.81 8.17
C THR A 13 4.08 21.15 7.90
N SER A 14 2.81 21.17 7.50
CA SER A 14 2.06 22.41 7.26
C SER A 14 0.59 22.31 7.68
N LEU A 15 0.00 23.48 7.90
CA LEU A 15 -1.43 23.68 8.18
C LEU A 15 -1.96 24.78 7.27
N LYS A 16 -3.04 24.52 6.54
CA LYS A 16 -3.77 25.50 5.75
C LYS A 16 -4.99 25.99 6.52
N LEU A 17 -5.15 27.30 6.59
CA LEU A 17 -6.13 27.97 7.43
C LEU A 17 -6.90 29.03 6.64
N SER A 18 -8.10 29.37 7.10
CA SER A 18 -8.88 30.47 6.58
C SER A 18 -9.41 31.34 7.75
N TRP A 19 -9.75 32.60 7.48
CA TRP A 19 -10.31 33.54 8.45
C TRP A 19 -11.14 34.63 7.77
N ASN A 20 -11.90 35.35 8.56
CA ASN A 20 -12.63 36.52 8.06
C ASN A 20 -11.69 37.71 7.86
N SER A 21 -11.94 38.50 6.81
CA SER A 21 -11.23 39.75 6.57
C SER A 21 -11.43 40.74 7.71
N VAL A 22 -10.45 41.61 7.93
CA VAL A 22 -10.49 42.76 8.85
C VAL A 22 -10.31 44.02 8.01
N LEU A 23 -11.21 44.94 8.14
CA LEU A 23 -11.17 46.22 7.42
C LEU A 23 -9.87 46.97 7.76
N GLY A 24 -9.14 47.42 6.71
CA GLY A 24 -7.87 48.12 6.86
C GLY A 24 -6.67 47.20 7.18
N ALA A 25 -6.81 45.88 7.01
CA ALA A 25 -5.69 44.95 7.16
C ALA A 25 -4.98 44.75 5.81
N ASP A 26 -3.67 44.95 5.80
CA ASP A 26 -2.79 44.73 4.65
C ASP A 26 -2.22 43.33 4.65
N ALA A 27 -2.10 42.72 5.84
CA ALA A 27 -1.56 41.39 6.04
C ALA A 27 -2.14 40.70 7.27
N TYR A 28 -1.86 39.42 7.40
CA TYR A 28 -2.20 38.61 8.56
C TYR A 28 -0.98 37.80 9.01
N VAL A 29 -0.79 37.67 10.32
CA VAL A 29 0.23 36.78 10.90
C VAL A 29 -0.46 35.58 11.49
N ILE A 30 -0.17 34.40 10.93
CA ILE A 30 -0.51 33.14 11.54
C ILE A 30 0.57 32.80 12.57
N THR A 31 0.15 32.41 13.76
CA THR A 31 1.05 31.91 14.81
C THR A 31 0.58 30.53 15.21
N ALA A 32 1.49 29.53 15.14
CA ALA A 32 1.27 28.16 15.57
C ALA A 32 2.24 27.82 16.71
N GLU A 33 1.70 27.58 17.90
CA GLU A 33 2.47 27.16 19.08
C GLU A 33 2.25 25.66 19.35
N SER A 34 3.36 24.90 19.37
CA SER A 34 3.33 23.47 19.65
C SER A 34 2.95 23.19 21.10
N ILE A 35 1.92 22.38 21.32
CA ILE A 35 1.47 21.98 22.66
C ILE A 35 2.53 21.14 23.37
N ASN A 36 3.33 20.36 22.64
CA ASN A 36 4.25 19.40 23.22
C ASN A 36 5.60 19.99 23.68
N ASN A 37 6.08 21.04 23.00
CA ASN A 37 7.40 21.62 23.26
C ASN A 37 7.43 23.15 23.29
N PHE A 38 6.25 23.82 23.22
CA PHE A 38 6.07 25.28 23.26
C PHE A 38 6.84 26.05 22.17
N LYS A 39 7.30 25.34 21.12
CA LYS A 39 7.98 25.98 19.99
C LYS A 39 6.94 26.75 19.15
N THR A 40 7.23 28.03 18.88
CA THR A 40 6.37 28.92 18.12
C THR A 40 6.86 29.08 16.69
N PHE A 41 5.93 29.00 15.75
CA PHE A 41 6.14 29.23 14.33
C PHE A 41 5.23 30.40 13.90
N THR A 42 5.71 31.21 12.96
CA THR A 42 4.94 32.35 12.43
C THR A 42 5.05 32.41 10.92
N LYS A 43 3.96 32.83 10.27
CA LYS A 43 3.89 33.10 8.83
C LYS A 43 3.08 34.33 8.55
N THR A 44 3.61 35.29 7.78
CA THR A 44 2.87 36.45 7.31
C THR A 44 2.25 36.17 5.95
N VAL A 45 0.96 36.52 5.81
CA VAL A 45 0.17 36.35 4.58
C VAL A 45 -0.37 37.74 4.18
N TYR A 46 -0.09 38.18 2.96
CA TYR A 46 -0.47 39.48 2.43
C TYR A 46 -1.73 39.38 1.57
N GLY A 47 -2.68 40.33 1.78
CA GLY A 47 -3.86 40.54 0.92
C GLY A 47 -4.80 39.34 0.76
N ARG A 48 -4.71 38.32 1.61
CA ARG A 48 -5.53 37.11 1.54
C ARG A 48 -6.10 36.75 2.91
N THR A 49 -7.24 36.04 2.89
CA THR A 49 -7.92 35.53 4.08
C THR A 49 -7.79 34.01 4.24
N GLU A 50 -6.87 33.43 3.51
CA GLU A 50 -6.39 32.07 3.68
C GLU A 50 -4.87 32.01 3.53
N GLY A 51 -4.23 31.06 4.19
CA GLY A 51 -2.79 30.90 4.14
C GLY A 51 -2.34 29.55 4.69
N GLU A 52 -1.13 29.20 4.31
CA GLU A 52 -0.46 27.99 4.78
C GLU A 52 0.74 28.38 5.64
N ILE A 53 0.82 27.81 6.84
CA ILE A 53 2.00 27.87 7.69
C ILE A 53 2.76 26.53 7.54
N ASP A 54 4.01 26.62 7.11
CA ASP A 54 4.91 25.52 6.80
C ASP A 54 6.07 25.40 7.81
N GLY A 55 6.91 24.38 7.66
CA GLY A 55 8.05 24.15 8.55
C GLY A 55 7.67 23.70 9.97
N LEU A 56 6.43 23.27 10.15
CA LEU A 56 5.93 22.75 11.42
C LEU A 56 6.54 21.36 11.72
N ILE A 57 6.45 20.93 12.97
CA ILE A 57 6.85 19.60 13.39
C ILE A 57 5.78 18.60 12.95
N ASP A 58 6.21 17.55 12.30
CA ASP A 58 5.40 16.45 11.82
C ASP A 58 4.59 15.77 12.93
N GLY A 59 3.29 15.50 12.68
CA GLY A 59 2.39 14.80 13.59
C GLY A 59 2.18 15.50 14.94
N ASN A 60 2.43 16.81 15.00
CA ASN A 60 2.33 17.59 16.22
C ASN A 60 1.04 18.40 16.28
N GLU A 61 0.56 18.66 17.49
CA GLU A 61 -0.64 19.48 17.74
C GLU A 61 -0.23 20.91 18.10
N TYR A 62 -0.97 21.88 17.57
CA TYR A 62 -0.70 23.29 17.68
C TYR A 62 -1.93 24.06 18.18
N ILE A 63 -1.68 25.05 19.04
CA ILE A 63 -2.59 26.17 19.27
C ILE A 63 -2.29 27.21 18.20
N VAL A 64 -3.30 27.51 17.37
CA VAL A 64 -3.13 28.44 16.25
C VAL A 64 -3.98 29.66 16.43
N THR A 65 -3.36 30.84 16.22
CA THR A 65 -4.03 32.16 16.22
C THR A 65 -3.67 32.91 14.95
N VAL A 66 -4.52 33.85 14.57
CA VAL A 66 -4.29 34.76 13.45
C VAL A 66 -4.54 36.20 13.93
N ARG A 67 -3.64 37.12 13.61
CA ARG A 67 -3.79 38.53 13.87
C ARG A 67 -3.66 39.35 12.59
N ALA A 68 -4.43 40.44 12.48
CA ALA A 68 -4.34 41.37 11.37
C ALA A 68 -3.19 42.38 11.60
N LEU A 69 -2.51 42.71 10.52
CA LEU A 69 -1.52 43.78 10.44
C LEU A 69 -2.04 44.83 9.45
N GLY A 70 -1.80 46.11 9.77
CA GLY A 70 -2.05 47.25 8.89
C GLY A 70 -1.05 48.35 9.15
N TYR A 71 -1.23 49.50 8.50
CA TYR A 71 -0.39 50.67 8.70
C TYR A 71 -1.27 51.89 8.94
N ASP A 72 -0.82 52.80 9.78
CA ASP A 72 -1.45 54.09 9.95
C ASP A 72 -1.12 55.04 8.77
N SER A 73 -1.73 56.21 8.73
CA SER A 73 -1.50 57.25 7.71
C SER A 73 -0.05 57.76 7.64
N LYS A 74 0.75 57.46 8.65
CA LYS A 74 2.18 57.79 8.73
C LYS A 74 3.09 56.62 8.38
N GLY A 75 2.53 55.46 8.02
CA GLY A 75 3.29 54.26 7.68
C GLY A 75 3.75 53.44 8.89
N ASN A 76 3.30 53.74 10.11
CA ASN A 76 3.64 52.91 11.27
C ASN A 76 2.82 51.63 11.29
N ALA A 77 3.47 50.49 11.59
CA ALA A 77 2.80 49.22 11.68
C ALA A 77 1.81 49.16 12.85
N LEU A 78 0.57 48.79 12.54
CA LEU A 78 -0.49 48.51 13.50
C LEU A 78 -0.72 47.01 13.59
N SER A 79 -0.73 46.48 14.79
CA SER A 79 -0.99 45.04 15.03
C SER A 79 -2.29 44.88 15.82
N GLY A 80 -3.24 44.18 15.24
CA GLY A 80 -4.50 43.86 15.90
C GLY A 80 -4.33 42.74 16.95
N GLU A 81 -5.36 42.64 17.83
CA GLU A 81 -5.43 41.53 18.78
C GLU A 81 -5.50 40.16 18.05
N PRO A 82 -4.84 39.13 18.60
CA PRO A 82 -4.97 37.78 18.10
C PRO A 82 -6.43 37.31 18.07
N SER A 83 -6.74 36.42 17.15
CA SER A 83 -8.03 35.71 17.12
C SER A 83 -8.23 34.86 18.38
N ASN A 84 -9.42 34.32 18.57
CA ASN A 84 -9.53 33.12 19.40
C ASN A 84 -8.69 32.02 18.79
N TYR A 85 -8.12 31.15 19.62
CA TYR A 85 -7.31 30.04 19.15
C TYR A 85 -8.18 28.91 18.58
N ILE A 86 -7.60 28.14 17.67
CA ILE A 86 -8.08 26.81 17.29
C ILE A 86 -6.99 25.81 17.60
N SER A 87 -7.37 24.55 17.87
CA SER A 87 -6.43 23.43 17.88
C SER A 87 -6.38 22.83 16.48
N SER A 88 -5.18 22.61 16.00
CA SER A 88 -4.93 21.97 14.70
C SER A 88 -3.72 21.05 14.81
N LYS A 89 -3.76 19.93 14.08
CA LYS A 89 -2.70 18.93 14.09
C LYS A 89 -2.13 18.73 12.70
N THR A 90 -0.80 18.75 12.57
CA THR A 90 -0.13 18.25 11.35
C THR A 90 -0.33 16.74 11.22
N THR A 91 -0.49 16.25 9.99
CA THR A 91 -0.57 14.80 9.76
C THR A 91 0.77 14.18 10.11
N GLY A 92 0.75 13.04 10.83
CA GLY A 92 1.99 12.29 11.11
C GLY A 92 2.62 11.76 9.83
N ASN A 93 3.91 11.47 9.83
CA ASN A 93 4.61 10.86 8.68
C ASN A 93 4.02 9.48 8.37
N LYS A 94 3.00 9.47 7.55
CA LYS A 94 2.36 8.27 7.08
C LYS A 94 3.28 7.54 6.10
N VAL A 95 3.65 6.29 6.42
CA VAL A 95 4.50 5.49 5.56
C VAL A 95 3.86 5.34 4.18
N SER A 96 4.62 5.64 3.13
CA SER A 96 4.20 5.56 1.73
C SER A 96 5.12 4.66 0.89
N GLY A 97 4.80 4.46 -0.39
CA GLY A 97 5.62 3.66 -1.29
C GLY A 97 5.67 2.16 -0.96
N ILE A 98 4.67 1.64 -0.23
CA ILE A 98 4.64 0.23 0.16
C ILE A 98 4.48 -0.64 -1.08
N LYS A 99 5.41 -1.59 -1.23
CA LYS A 99 5.41 -2.57 -2.35
C LYS A 99 5.90 -3.93 -1.87
N VAL A 100 5.63 -4.95 -2.68
CA VAL A 100 6.22 -6.28 -2.47
C VAL A 100 7.58 -6.32 -3.17
N SER A 101 8.67 -6.41 -2.40
CA SER A 101 10.05 -6.57 -2.91
C SER A 101 10.40 -8.03 -3.19
N ALA A 102 9.86 -8.98 -2.39
CA ALA A 102 10.01 -10.41 -2.64
C ALA A 102 8.80 -11.19 -2.14
N ARG A 103 8.56 -12.36 -2.71
CA ARG A 103 7.50 -13.27 -2.28
C ARG A 103 7.82 -14.73 -2.49
N ALA A 104 7.31 -15.57 -1.60
CA ALA A 104 7.38 -17.01 -1.68
C ALA A 104 6.03 -17.66 -1.35
N GLU A 105 5.98 -18.98 -1.28
CA GLU A 105 4.76 -19.72 -0.93
C GLU A 105 4.26 -19.39 0.49
N LYS A 106 5.18 -19.10 1.43
CA LYS A 106 4.86 -18.86 2.85
C LYS A 106 5.43 -17.55 3.40
N SER A 107 5.87 -16.65 2.55
CA SER A 107 6.37 -15.34 2.97
C SER A 107 6.14 -14.25 1.94
N ILE A 108 6.06 -13.01 2.43
CA ILE A 108 6.03 -11.78 1.65
C ILE A 108 7.06 -10.84 2.29
N THR A 109 7.92 -10.23 1.48
CA THR A 109 8.76 -9.11 1.91
C THR A 109 8.13 -7.83 1.39
N LEU A 110 7.77 -6.94 2.30
CA LEU A 110 7.35 -5.58 2.00
C LEU A 110 8.55 -4.66 2.05
N SER A 111 8.53 -3.61 1.25
CA SER A 111 9.43 -2.46 1.38
C SER A 111 8.62 -1.18 1.22
N TRP A 112 9.14 -0.07 1.75
CA TRP A 112 8.48 1.23 1.79
C TRP A 112 9.48 2.37 1.62
N TYR A 113 9.01 3.61 1.56
CA TYR A 113 9.91 4.77 1.59
C TYR A 113 10.29 5.09 3.04
N ARG A 114 11.58 5.32 3.26
CA ARG A 114 12.09 5.70 4.58
C ARG A 114 11.59 7.08 4.98
N ILE A 115 11.35 7.22 6.26
CA ILE A 115 10.99 8.49 6.91
C ILE A 115 12.19 8.95 7.71
N ALA A 116 12.56 10.22 7.57
CA ALA A 116 13.64 10.82 8.34
C ALA A 116 13.34 10.78 9.85
N ASP A 117 14.37 10.59 10.66
CA ASP A 117 14.30 10.57 12.13
C ASP A 117 13.30 9.55 12.70
N CYS A 118 13.08 8.46 11.98
CA CYS A 118 12.28 7.34 12.43
C CYS A 118 13.14 6.37 13.24
N GLU A 119 12.71 6.01 14.44
CA GLU A 119 13.44 5.05 15.30
C GLU A 119 13.20 3.61 14.88
N SER A 120 11.98 3.32 14.45
CA SER A 120 11.59 1.97 14.06
C SER A 120 10.33 1.96 13.22
N TYR A 121 10.14 0.86 12.45
CA TYR A 121 8.88 0.58 11.77
C TYR A 121 8.24 -0.66 12.36
N THR A 122 6.91 -0.61 12.56
CA THR A 122 6.11 -1.77 12.93
C THR A 122 5.17 -2.11 11.78
N VAL A 123 5.24 -3.34 11.32
CA VAL A 123 4.32 -3.87 10.29
C VAL A 123 3.17 -4.59 10.97
N TYR A 124 1.96 -4.26 10.59
CA TYR A 124 0.74 -4.89 11.09
C TYR A 124 0.05 -5.66 9.97
N GLN A 125 -0.55 -6.80 10.31
CA GLN A 125 -1.37 -7.62 9.43
C GLN A 125 -2.81 -7.61 9.91
N TYR A 126 -3.76 -7.44 9.00
CA TYR A 126 -5.18 -7.52 9.31
C TYR A 126 -5.59 -8.95 9.62
N ASP A 127 -6.16 -9.16 10.81
CA ASP A 127 -6.79 -10.40 11.23
C ASP A 127 -8.29 -10.32 10.93
N SER A 128 -8.76 -11.14 9.96
CA SER A 128 -10.16 -11.11 9.55
C SER A 128 -11.14 -11.71 10.57
N ALA A 129 -10.67 -12.54 11.50
CA ALA A 129 -11.50 -13.12 12.54
C ALA A 129 -11.79 -12.11 13.66
N LEU A 130 -10.78 -11.33 14.03
CA LEU A 130 -10.87 -10.31 15.07
C LEU A 130 -11.24 -8.92 14.53
N LYS A 131 -11.20 -8.74 13.19
CA LYS A 131 -11.42 -7.47 12.47
C LYS A 131 -10.46 -6.35 12.92
N GLU A 132 -9.25 -6.69 13.29
CA GLU A 132 -8.21 -5.76 13.77
C GLU A 132 -6.86 -5.99 13.10
N TYR A 133 -5.96 -5.02 13.22
CA TYR A 133 -4.57 -5.14 12.77
C TYR A 133 -3.68 -5.59 13.94
N LYS A 134 -2.92 -6.67 13.74
CA LYS A 134 -1.95 -7.20 14.71
C LYS A 134 -0.52 -7.00 14.24
N PRO A 135 0.43 -6.64 15.14
CA PRO A 135 1.82 -6.51 14.78
C PRO A 135 2.38 -7.89 14.36
N VAL A 136 3.11 -7.91 13.23
CA VAL A 136 3.74 -9.13 12.68
C VAL A 136 5.25 -9.00 12.56
N GLY A 137 5.80 -7.84 12.87
CA GLY A 137 7.24 -7.61 12.95
C GLY A 137 7.60 -6.14 13.08
N LYS A 138 8.82 -5.90 13.54
CA LYS A 138 9.42 -4.58 13.76
C LYS A 138 10.80 -4.53 13.13
N THR A 139 11.22 -3.36 12.65
CA THR A 139 12.57 -3.07 12.18
C THR A 139 13.10 -1.82 12.90
N ASP A 140 14.39 -1.56 12.82
CA ASP A 140 14.94 -0.24 13.15
C ASP A 140 14.56 0.81 12.10
N GLY A 141 14.82 2.08 12.41
CA GLY A 141 14.48 3.22 11.54
C GLY A 141 15.31 3.30 10.25
N ASN A 142 16.43 2.59 10.18
CA ASN A 142 17.28 2.53 9.00
C ASN A 142 16.89 1.44 8.01
N THR A 143 16.06 0.49 8.44
CA THR A 143 15.59 -0.65 7.66
C THR A 143 14.21 -0.35 7.06
N ASP A 144 14.10 -0.30 5.74
CA ASP A 144 12.91 0.03 4.97
C ASP A 144 12.16 -1.19 4.41
N SER A 145 12.43 -2.36 4.94
CA SER A 145 11.80 -3.59 4.50
C SER A 145 11.69 -4.64 5.59
N LEU A 146 10.63 -5.48 5.51
CA LEU A 146 10.42 -6.59 6.44
C LEU A 146 9.91 -7.83 5.70
N LYS A 147 10.51 -8.98 6.02
CA LYS A 147 10.02 -10.29 5.58
C LYS A 147 9.02 -10.85 6.59
N ILE A 148 7.75 -10.95 6.17
CA ILE A 148 6.68 -11.59 6.94
C ILE A 148 6.65 -13.08 6.55
N SER A 149 6.86 -13.95 7.52
CA SER A 149 6.95 -15.41 7.34
C SER A 149 5.71 -16.13 7.91
N ASN A 150 5.67 -17.47 7.79
CA ASN A 150 4.60 -18.34 8.30
C ASN A 150 3.21 -18.07 7.70
N LEU A 151 3.15 -17.46 6.54
CA LEU A 151 1.93 -17.22 5.80
C LEU A 151 1.41 -18.50 5.13
N LYS A 152 0.10 -18.57 4.88
CA LYS A 152 -0.51 -19.67 4.11
C LYS A 152 -0.38 -19.39 2.61
N GLN A 153 -0.20 -20.46 1.83
CA GLN A 153 0.05 -20.41 0.38
C GLN A 153 -1.20 -19.96 -0.41
N GLY A 154 -1.02 -19.08 -1.38
CA GLY A 154 -2.07 -18.62 -2.29
C GLY A 154 -3.18 -17.82 -1.59
N LEU A 155 -2.89 -17.20 -0.45
CA LEU A 155 -3.81 -16.31 0.25
C LEU A 155 -3.46 -14.84 0.04
N SER A 156 -4.48 -14.01 0.16
CA SER A 156 -4.35 -12.56 0.17
C SER A 156 -4.27 -12.08 1.61
N TYR A 157 -3.39 -11.12 1.86
CA TYR A 157 -3.17 -10.46 3.15
C TYR A 157 -3.27 -8.97 3.00
N LYS A 158 -3.70 -8.28 4.06
CA LYS A 158 -3.68 -6.82 4.16
C LYS A 158 -2.68 -6.43 5.24
N PHE A 159 -1.88 -5.42 4.96
CA PHE A 159 -0.86 -4.91 5.84
C PHE A 159 -0.97 -3.39 5.97
N THR A 160 -0.53 -2.86 7.10
CA THR A 160 -0.19 -1.45 7.30
C THR A 160 1.19 -1.36 7.92
N VAL A 161 1.87 -0.26 7.72
CA VAL A 161 3.18 0.02 8.29
C VAL A 161 3.09 1.31 9.08
N CYS A 162 3.61 1.29 10.28
CA CYS A 162 3.73 2.43 11.16
C CYS A 162 5.19 2.83 11.33
N ALA A 163 5.49 4.10 11.17
CA ALA A 163 6.75 4.69 11.59
C ALA A 163 6.64 5.12 13.06
N ASN A 164 7.51 4.63 13.92
CA ASN A 164 7.55 5.00 15.33
C ASN A 164 8.63 6.05 15.53
N LYS A 165 8.27 7.14 16.19
CA LYS A 165 9.15 8.21 16.63
C LYS A 165 8.96 8.41 18.14
N GLU A 166 9.98 8.91 18.82
CA GLU A 166 9.93 9.19 20.26
C GLU A 166 8.71 10.06 20.60
N ASN A 167 7.98 9.67 21.62
CA ASN A 167 6.81 10.37 22.17
C ASN A 167 5.66 10.67 21.16
N ARG A 168 5.53 9.90 20.08
CA ARG A 168 4.47 10.10 19.09
C ARG A 168 3.68 8.83 18.81
N GLN A 169 2.36 9.02 18.78
CA GLN A 169 1.48 7.94 18.31
C GLN A 169 1.67 7.75 16.79
N CYS A 170 1.95 6.50 16.39
CA CYS A 170 2.07 6.12 15.00
C CYS A 170 0.77 6.34 14.22
N GLU A 171 0.87 6.93 13.05
CA GLU A 171 -0.20 6.94 12.06
C GLU A 171 -0.01 5.76 11.07
N PRO A 172 -0.95 4.80 11.02
CA PRO A 172 -0.84 3.69 10.10
C PRO A 172 -0.87 4.14 8.64
N SER A 173 -0.04 3.53 7.81
CA SER A 173 -0.11 3.69 6.36
C SER A 173 -1.48 3.28 5.80
N ASP A 174 -1.76 3.64 4.56
CA ASP A 174 -2.87 3.03 3.83
C ASP A 174 -2.72 1.51 3.77
N ALA A 175 -3.87 0.82 3.81
CA ALA A 175 -3.88 -0.62 3.77
C ALA A 175 -3.37 -1.16 2.43
N PHE A 176 -2.27 -1.90 2.47
CA PHE A 176 -1.64 -2.53 1.32
C PHE A 176 -2.01 -4.03 1.25
N SER A 177 -2.44 -4.49 0.07
CA SER A 177 -2.82 -5.89 -0.13
C SER A 177 -1.80 -6.62 -0.98
N ALA A 178 -1.40 -7.80 -0.52
CA ALA A 178 -0.48 -8.67 -1.25
C ALA A 178 -0.89 -10.13 -1.15
N VAL A 179 -0.49 -10.95 -2.13
CA VAL A 179 -0.76 -12.39 -2.14
C VAL A 179 0.53 -13.20 -2.07
N THR A 180 0.50 -14.31 -1.35
CA THR A 180 1.57 -15.32 -1.38
C THR A 180 1.52 -16.13 -2.67
N VAL A 181 2.66 -16.71 -3.05
CA VAL A 181 2.75 -17.61 -4.21
C VAL A 181 1.88 -18.85 -3.98
N PRO A 182 1.00 -19.22 -4.93
CA PRO A 182 0.22 -20.44 -4.82
C PRO A 182 1.09 -21.71 -4.78
N LYS A 183 0.62 -22.73 -4.07
CA LYS A 183 1.25 -24.03 -3.98
C LYS A 183 1.46 -24.64 -5.37
N LYS A 184 2.58 -25.34 -5.56
CA LYS A 184 2.82 -26.18 -6.75
C LYS A 184 1.70 -27.21 -6.92
N VAL A 185 1.09 -27.25 -8.12
CA VAL A 185 0.00 -28.17 -8.45
C VAL A 185 0.52 -29.58 -8.68
N SER A 186 -0.17 -30.58 -8.14
CA SER A 186 0.11 -31.99 -8.40
C SER A 186 -0.79 -32.56 -9.49
N ASN A 187 -0.22 -33.24 -10.46
CA ASN A 187 -0.96 -33.92 -11.51
C ASN A 187 -1.74 -35.13 -10.94
N LYS A 188 -2.97 -35.33 -11.43
CA LYS A 188 -3.72 -36.58 -11.24
C LYS A 188 -3.54 -37.50 -12.45
N SER A 189 -4.03 -37.10 -13.61
CA SER A 189 -3.97 -37.95 -14.81
C SER A 189 -3.85 -37.14 -16.10
N ALA A 190 -3.21 -37.76 -17.12
CA ALA A 190 -3.31 -37.34 -18.52
C ALA A 190 -3.61 -38.58 -19.34
N LYS A 191 -4.77 -38.63 -19.99
CA LYS A 191 -5.27 -39.79 -20.72
C LYS A 191 -5.85 -39.40 -22.08
N SER A 192 -5.72 -40.24 -23.08
CA SER A 192 -6.38 -40.10 -24.37
C SER A 192 -7.30 -41.27 -24.59
N LYS A 193 -8.60 -41.10 -24.33
CA LYS A 193 -9.64 -42.11 -24.57
C LYS A 193 -10.25 -42.01 -25.98
N LYS A 194 -10.21 -40.85 -26.60
CA LYS A 194 -10.73 -40.56 -27.94
C LYS A 194 -9.63 -40.01 -28.82
N SER A 195 -9.69 -40.29 -30.12
CA SER A 195 -8.78 -39.74 -31.11
C SER A 195 -8.67 -38.23 -30.98
N ARG A 196 -7.46 -37.69 -31.14
CA ARG A 196 -7.13 -36.26 -31.15
C ARG A 196 -7.53 -35.48 -29.87
N ARG A 197 -7.72 -36.18 -28.73
CA ARG A 197 -8.14 -35.54 -27.46
C ARG A 197 -7.29 -36.07 -26.31
N ILE A 198 -6.89 -35.10 -25.45
CA ILE A 198 -6.25 -35.38 -24.16
C ILE A 198 -7.15 -34.86 -23.05
N THR A 199 -7.52 -35.71 -22.12
CA THR A 199 -8.15 -35.33 -20.86
C THR A 199 -7.06 -35.24 -19.80
N TYR A 200 -6.85 -34.03 -19.25
CA TYR A 200 -5.84 -33.75 -18.25
C TYR A 200 -6.50 -33.29 -16.95
N SER A 201 -6.10 -33.87 -15.83
CA SER A 201 -6.62 -33.50 -14.51
C SER A 201 -5.51 -33.37 -13.46
N PHE A 202 -5.74 -32.54 -12.45
CA PHE A 202 -4.79 -32.20 -11.41
C PHE A 202 -5.49 -31.89 -10.09
N LYS A 203 -4.72 -31.85 -8.98
CA LYS A 203 -5.26 -31.54 -7.64
C LYS A 203 -5.59 -30.05 -7.51
N LYS A 204 -6.71 -29.74 -6.88
CA LYS A 204 -7.10 -28.36 -6.52
C LYS A 204 -6.11 -27.82 -5.49
N VAL A 205 -5.74 -26.55 -5.62
CA VAL A 205 -5.00 -25.76 -4.63
C VAL A 205 -5.71 -24.42 -4.45
N ASN A 206 -5.37 -23.66 -3.41
CA ASN A 206 -5.92 -22.31 -3.22
C ASN A 206 -5.34 -21.39 -4.32
N ALA A 207 -6.19 -21.01 -5.27
CA ALA A 207 -5.83 -20.24 -6.45
C ALA A 207 -7.05 -19.54 -7.04
N THR A 208 -6.84 -18.46 -7.79
CA THR A 208 -7.88 -17.83 -8.62
C THR A 208 -8.15 -18.67 -9.88
N GLY A 209 -7.11 -19.34 -10.38
CA GLY A 209 -7.20 -20.21 -11.55
C GLY A 209 -5.90 -20.90 -11.84
N TYR A 210 -5.87 -21.58 -12.97
CA TYR A 210 -4.75 -22.40 -13.42
C TYR A 210 -4.36 -22.02 -14.85
N GLN A 211 -3.07 -22.08 -15.11
CA GLN A 211 -2.51 -22.00 -16.45
C GLN A 211 -1.92 -23.36 -16.79
N TYR A 212 -2.36 -23.96 -17.90
CA TYR A 212 -1.82 -25.23 -18.37
C TYR A 212 -1.19 -25.08 -19.74
N GLN A 213 -0.18 -25.92 -19.97
CA GLN A 213 0.54 -25.99 -21.23
C GLN A 213 0.59 -27.43 -21.74
N TRP A 214 0.62 -27.56 -23.07
CA TRP A 214 0.88 -28.85 -23.74
C TRP A 214 1.79 -28.63 -24.94
N SER A 215 2.63 -29.64 -25.21
CA SER A 215 3.64 -29.60 -26.25
C SER A 215 4.00 -31.04 -26.67
N THR A 216 4.53 -31.22 -27.88
CA THR A 216 5.24 -32.45 -28.30
C THR A 216 6.67 -32.48 -27.76
N HIS A 217 7.20 -31.42 -27.22
CA HIS A 217 8.53 -31.30 -26.63
C HIS A 217 8.45 -31.26 -25.09
N ARG A 218 9.21 -32.12 -24.42
CA ARG A 218 9.19 -32.28 -22.96
C ARG A 218 9.70 -31.03 -22.20
N ASN A 219 10.60 -30.27 -22.80
CA ASN A 219 11.26 -29.14 -22.17
C ASN A 219 10.44 -27.82 -22.19
N PHE A 220 9.39 -27.76 -23.03
CA PHE A 220 8.56 -26.55 -23.22
C PHE A 220 9.35 -25.29 -23.61
N LYS A 221 10.49 -25.44 -24.29
CA LYS A 221 11.27 -24.32 -24.82
C LYS A 221 10.65 -23.73 -26.10
N SER A 222 10.04 -24.62 -26.93
CA SER A 222 9.37 -24.22 -28.18
C SER A 222 8.10 -25.08 -28.40
N ASN A 223 7.28 -24.67 -29.38
CA ASN A 223 6.09 -25.40 -29.85
C ASN A 223 5.15 -25.85 -28.71
N PHE A 224 4.86 -24.95 -27.76
CA PHE A 224 3.87 -25.21 -26.72
C PHE A 224 2.66 -24.28 -26.85
N LEU A 225 1.51 -24.78 -26.48
CA LEU A 225 0.28 -24.00 -26.37
C LEU A 225 -0.07 -23.79 -24.90
N THR A 226 -0.67 -22.65 -24.64
CA THR A 226 -1.01 -22.22 -23.27
C THR A 226 -2.48 -21.80 -23.20
N LYS A 227 -3.17 -22.28 -22.17
CA LYS A 227 -4.54 -21.83 -21.83
C LYS A 227 -4.71 -21.67 -20.32
N ASN A 228 -5.67 -20.81 -19.95
CA ASN A 228 -6.09 -20.63 -18.57
C ASN A 228 -7.43 -21.36 -18.33
N THR A 229 -7.67 -21.74 -17.06
CA THR A 229 -8.91 -22.40 -16.64
C THR A 229 -9.15 -22.18 -15.15
N LYS A 230 -10.41 -22.25 -14.74
CA LYS A 230 -10.79 -22.38 -13.32
C LYS A 230 -11.05 -23.86 -12.93
N SER A 231 -11.19 -24.74 -13.92
CA SER A 231 -11.43 -26.17 -13.70
C SER A 231 -10.15 -26.93 -13.44
N THR A 232 -10.20 -27.96 -12.60
CA THR A 232 -9.11 -28.90 -12.35
C THR A 232 -9.07 -30.10 -13.31
N LYS A 233 -9.98 -30.10 -14.30
CA LYS A 233 -10.04 -31.08 -15.40
C LYS A 233 -10.26 -30.34 -16.71
N VAL A 234 -9.41 -30.57 -17.69
CA VAL A 234 -9.45 -29.92 -19.01
C VAL A 234 -9.39 -30.95 -20.12
N THR A 235 -9.98 -30.61 -21.28
CA THR A 235 -9.90 -31.41 -22.50
C THR A 235 -9.17 -30.60 -23.56
N ILE A 236 -8.05 -31.10 -24.04
CA ILE A 236 -7.26 -30.59 -25.16
C ILE A 236 -7.74 -31.26 -26.43
N LYS A 237 -8.29 -30.51 -27.38
CA LYS A 237 -8.90 -31.00 -28.62
C LYS A 237 -7.98 -30.87 -29.86
N THR A 238 -6.84 -30.21 -29.73
CA THR A 238 -5.91 -29.88 -30.83
C THR A 238 -4.73 -30.83 -30.91
N ALA A 239 -4.78 -31.99 -30.22
CA ALA A 239 -3.72 -32.98 -30.25
C ALA A 239 -3.79 -33.78 -31.55
N GLN A 240 -2.62 -34.14 -32.10
CA GLN A 240 -2.51 -35.03 -33.26
C GLN A 240 -2.51 -36.50 -32.80
N SER A 241 -3.23 -37.37 -33.51
CA SER A 241 -3.26 -38.80 -33.21
C SER A 241 -1.87 -39.43 -33.36
N ARG A 242 -1.65 -40.51 -32.61
CA ARG A 242 -0.41 -41.32 -32.58
C ARG A 242 0.83 -40.57 -32.09
N ARG A 243 0.74 -39.25 -31.74
CA ARG A 243 1.85 -38.49 -31.20
C ARG A 243 1.87 -38.51 -29.67
N ARG A 244 3.07 -38.37 -29.10
CA ARG A 244 3.27 -38.19 -27.67
C ARG A 244 3.21 -36.68 -27.33
N TYR A 245 2.42 -36.36 -26.34
CA TYR A 245 2.33 -35.02 -25.78
C TYR A 245 2.76 -34.97 -24.32
N TYR A 246 3.28 -33.83 -23.93
CA TYR A 246 3.65 -33.51 -22.58
C TYR A 246 2.74 -32.40 -22.09
N VAL A 247 2.31 -32.47 -20.83
CA VAL A 247 1.41 -31.48 -20.21
C VAL A 247 1.95 -31.05 -18.86
N ARG A 248 1.78 -29.77 -18.53
CA ARG A 248 2.08 -29.22 -17.21
C ARG A 248 1.07 -28.15 -16.84
N VAL A 249 0.94 -27.84 -15.56
CA VAL A 249 0.02 -26.84 -15.02
C VAL A 249 0.69 -26.06 -13.91
N ARG A 250 0.30 -24.81 -13.75
CA ARG A 250 0.59 -24.01 -12.56
C ARG A 250 -0.65 -23.26 -12.10
N ALA A 251 -0.76 -23.01 -10.80
CA ALA A 251 -1.79 -22.18 -10.23
C ALA A 251 -1.40 -20.71 -10.34
N TYR A 252 -2.39 -19.81 -10.35
CA TYR A 252 -2.16 -18.40 -10.16
C TYR A 252 -3.19 -17.79 -9.20
N LYS A 253 -2.76 -16.77 -8.48
CA LYS A 253 -3.61 -15.88 -7.69
C LYS A 253 -3.62 -14.51 -8.35
N THR A 254 -4.78 -13.85 -8.39
CA THR A 254 -4.88 -12.50 -8.96
C THR A 254 -4.85 -11.48 -7.83
N GLU A 255 -3.97 -10.49 -7.92
CA GLU A 255 -3.93 -9.33 -7.02
C GLU A 255 -4.94 -8.26 -7.45
N ARG A 256 -5.14 -7.26 -6.57
CA ARG A 256 -5.86 -6.03 -6.94
C ARG A 256 -5.17 -5.40 -8.16
N GLY A 257 -5.94 -4.96 -9.15
CA GLY A 257 -5.40 -4.51 -10.44
C GLY A 257 -5.18 -5.62 -11.48
N GLY A 258 -5.59 -6.87 -11.21
CA GLY A 258 -5.60 -7.95 -12.22
C GLY A 258 -4.28 -8.69 -12.42
N LYS A 259 -3.18 -8.27 -11.79
CA LYS A 259 -1.87 -8.92 -11.91
C LYS A 259 -1.92 -10.36 -11.39
N LYS A 260 -1.46 -11.32 -12.21
CA LYS A 260 -1.40 -12.75 -11.86
C LYS A 260 -0.06 -13.10 -11.21
N ILE A 261 -0.12 -13.67 -10.02
CA ILE A 261 1.02 -14.23 -9.29
C ILE A 261 1.01 -15.74 -9.49
N TYR A 262 2.00 -16.24 -10.19
CA TYR A 262 2.08 -17.65 -10.58
C TYR A 262 2.88 -18.48 -9.57
N GLY A 263 2.36 -19.69 -9.28
CA GLY A 263 3.10 -20.75 -8.61
C GLY A 263 4.08 -21.46 -9.56
N LYS A 264 4.88 -22.35 -8.99
CA LYS A 264 5.79 -23.21 -9.77
C LYS A 264 5.00 -24.14 -10.68
N TRP A 265 5.56 -24.47 -11.85
CA TRP A 265 5.02 -25.49 -12.74
C TRP A 265 4.98 -26.86 -12.05
N SER A 266 3.90 -27.62 -12.30
CA SER A 266 3.83 -29.03 -11.92
C SER A 266 4.96 -29.84 -12.58
N ASN A 267 5.18 -31.05 -12.09
CA ASN A 267 5.93 -32.01 -12.85
C ASN A 267 5.26 -32.24 -14.21
N VAL A 268 6.06 -32.54 -15.23
CA VAL A 268 5.56 -32.86 -16.58
C VAL A 268 4.94 -34.22 -16.59
N LYS A 269 3.76 -34.37 -17.20
CA LYS A 269 3.11 -35.67 -17.45
C LYS A 269 3.04 -35.90 -18.95
N SER A 270 3.29 -37.14 -19.41
CA SER A 270 3.20 -37.48 -20.81
C SER A 270 1.97 -38.34 -21.11
N VAL A 271 1.49 -38.28 -22.34
CA VAL A 271 0.38 -39.08 -22.87
C VAL A 271 0.56 -39.32 -24.35
N ARG A 272 0.33 -40.53 -24.82
CA ARG A 272 0.23 -40.83 -26.24
C ARG A 272 -1.21 -40.70 -26.68
N VAL A 273 -1.44 -39.94 -27.72
CA VAL A 273 -2.79 -39.64 -28.24
C VAL A 273 -3.24 -40.83 -29.12
N LYS A 274 -4.51 -41.25 -28.92
CA LYS A 274 -5.16 -42.20 -29.78
C LYS A 274 -5.39 -41.66 -31.19
#